data_5ccee767ef4914f5825def13c0d6c60b
#
_entry.id   5ccee767ef4914f5825def13c0d6c60b
#
_cell.length_a   1.000
_cell.length_b   1.000
_cell.length_c   1.000
_cell.angle_alpha   90.00
_cell.angle_beta   90.00
_cell.angle_gamma   90.00
#
_symmetry.space_group_name_H-M   'P 1'
#
loop_
_entity.id
_entity.type
_entity.pdbx_description
1 polymer ?
#
loop_
_entity_poly.entity_id
_entity_poly.type
_entity_poly.pdbx_seq_one_letter_code
_entity_poly.pdbx_strand_id
1 'polypeptide(L)'
;NRVPGVFFQNRYNFAQNLRFSIRGFGARAPFGVRGVRVRVDGIPETLPDGQSQVDTIDLESAERVEVLRGPSSALYGNAAGGVLDVRTRSGDTAPYVQGRATSGSYGLRRTTVMAGGEQGDWRGHASAWHMNYDGYRDQSETEKMMFNGKASAELSPGRRLTAVVTLYDQPKGEDPGGLTREERRADPRQAAPNADRLDAGQTVAQQRLGVIYEDSRALPGTLKLTTFYTARDFEQQLPFPGPSLIGYQRDFYGISPEYRDEQSLGAMPLEWILGAEIREQRDDRERYLVDGAGNRGDRIQDALEKATSSAVYGQLGIKPAPAWRLRLGGRYDRVRFRIDDRRGQREASGRRAFDEFSVSAGTLWRFHPRHRAYATVGTAFETPTFTEFYDPTQPDEGFDPDLAPQQAVNLELGMKGQLGQRTRYDVAVFRIRTRDEVVQVDSEPDRFANVGETRRDGVELGIEHFLDHGLSLTGAYTWSDFRFRDDQGTNSRTGNRLPGLPEHNLFLELAWRQGGWFAAIDGLAVSEVYADDANREEVAGYAVLNALVARTLQMKASEFELSAGAHNLADREYNSNARINAAADRFFEPAPGRNYYVGARLRF
;
A
#
# COMPACT_ATOMS: atom_id res chain seq x y z
N ASN A 1 -4.56 1.14 10.87
CA ASN A 1 -5.94 0.73 11.27
C ASN A 1 -6.83 1.88 11.76
N ARG A 2 -6.32 3.13 11.88
CA ARG A 2 -7.11 4.32 12.24
C ARG A 2 -8.12 4.77 11.16
N VAL A 3 -8.01 4.24 9.95
CA VAL A 3 -8.90 4.59 8.82
C VAL A 3 -9.85 3.44 8.58
N PRO A 4 -11.19 3.65 8.71
CA PRO A 4 -12.17 2.61 8.41
C PRO A 4 -12.05 2.14 6.95
N GLY A 5 -12.36 0.88 6.65
CA GLY A 5 -12.25 0.28 5.32
C GLY A 5 -10.84 -0.10 4.89
N VAL A 6 -9.85 0.18 5.73
CA VAL A 6 -8.43 -0.17 5.50
C VAL A 6 -8.03 -1.29 6.45
N PHE A 7 -7.42 -2.33 5.92
CA PHE A 7 -6.92 -3.44 6.71
C PHE A 7 -5.46 -3.72 6.37
N PHE A 8 -4.61 -3.70 7.40
CA PHE A 8 -3.20 -4.04 7.31
C PHE A 8 -2.94 -5.34 8.04
N GLN A 9 -2.24 -6.25 7.39
CA GLN A 9 -1.69 -7.43 8.01
C GLN A 9 -0.16 -7.29 8.05
N ASN A 10 0.38 -7.14 9.26
CA ASN A 10 1.82 -7.09 9.45
C ASN A 10 2.39 -8.50 9.49
N ARG A 11 3.25 -8.81 8.56
CA ARG A 11 3.84 -10.14 8.46
C ARG A 11 4.97 -10.37 9.47
N TYR A 12 5.54 -9.31 10.04
CA TYR A 12 6.81 -9.37 10.79
C TYR A 12 7.91 -10.14 10.05
N ASN A 13 7.75 -10.21 8.73
CA ASN A 13 8.62 -10.85 7.77
C ASN A 13 9.02 -9.77 6.76
N PHE A 14 10.26 -9.32 6.85
CA PHE A 14 10.75 -8.21 6.05
C PHE A 14 11.23 -8.62 4.65
N ALA A 15 11.22 -9.92 4.33
CA ALA A 15 11.39 -10.42 2.98
C ALA A 15 10.08 -10.42 2.17
N GLN A 16 8.98 -10.00 2.77
CA GLN A 16 7.67 -9.95 2.13
C GLN A 16 7.04 -8.56 2.33
N ASN A 17 6.30 -8.09 1.33
CA ASN A 17 5.59 -6.83 1.45
C ASN A 17 4.49 -6.88 2.51
N LEU A 18 4.24 -5.73 3.14
CA LEU A 18 3.08 -5.52 3.98
C LEU A 18 1.81 -5.81 3.18
N ARG A 19 0.93 -6.67 3.69
CA ARG A 19 -0.36 -6.88 3.08
C ARG A 19 -1.30 -5.74 3.45
N PHE A 20 -1.69 -4.99 2.44
CA PHE A 20 -2.51 -3.80 2.57
C PHE A 20 -3.75 -3.93 1.70
N SER A 21 -4.93 -3.71 2.27
CA SER A 21 -6.17 -3.72 1.51
C SER A 21 -7.07 -2.55 1.82
N ILE A 22 -7.79 -2.08 0.81
CA ILE A 22 -8.88 -1.12 0.93
C ILE A 22 -10.15 -1.78 0.39
N ARG A 23 -11.18 -1.96 1.24
CA ARG A 23 -12.45 -2.60 0.87
C ARG A 23 -12.26 -3.95 0.16
N GLY A 24 -11.27 -4.71 0.61
CA GLY A 24 -10.96 -6.04 0.10
C GLY A 24 -10.04 -6.08 -1.13
N PHE A 25 -9.81 -4.98 -1.83
CA PHE A 25 -8.78 -4.92 -2.86
C PHE A 25 -7.39 -4.95 -2.24
N GLY A 26 -6.51 -5.78 -2.76
CA GLY A 26 -5.16 -6.01 -2.25
C GLY A 26 -5.01 -7.18 -1.26
N ALA A 27 -6.08 -7.67 -0.65
CA ALA A 27 -6.01 -8.74 0.36
C ALA A 27 -5.49 -10.07 -0.19
N ARG A 28 -5.79 -10.38 -1.45
CA ARG A 28 -5.46 -11.64 -2.12
C ARG A 28 -4.19 -11.57 -2.97
N ALA A 29 -3.51 -10.43 -2.99
CA ALA A 29 -2.27 -10.28 -3.73
C ALA A 29 -1.20 -11.26 -3.19
N PRO A 30 -0.66 -12.17 -4.01
CA PRO A 30 0.42 -13.04 -3.57
C PRO A 30 1.73 -12.26 -3.39
N PHE A 31 1.91 -11.19 -4.17
CA PHE A 31 3.11 -10.35 -4.17
C PHE A 31 2.74 -8.87 -4.24
N GLY A 32 3.44 -8.02 -3.47
CA GLY A 32 3.23 -6.58 -3.46
C GLY A 32 1.84 -6.15 -2.99
N VAL A 33 1.46 -4.94 -3.34
CA VAL A 33 0.12 -4.38 -3.13
C VAL A 33 -0.57 -4.26 -4.48
N ARG A 34 -1.82 -4.72 -4.56
CA ARG A 34 -2.62 -4.70 -5.78
C ARG A 34 -3.96 -3.98 -5.59
N GLY A 35 -4.53 -3.48 -6.69
CA GLY A 35 -5.81 -2.78 -6.67
C GLY A 35 -5.82 -1.46 -5.90
N VAL A 36 -4.68 -1.04 -5.36
CA VAL A 36 -4.51 0.23 -4.66
C VAL A 36 -3.38 1.03 -5.31
N ARG A 37 -3.69 2.25 -5.73
CA ARG A 37 -2.68 3.16 -6.24
C ARG A 37 -1.86 3.73 -5.07
N VAL A 38 -0.56 3.51 -5.08
CA VAL A 38 0.37 4.06 -4.10
C VAL A 38 1.19 5.18 -4.74
N ARG A 39 1.29 6.31 -4.06
CA ARG A 39 2.08 7.46 -4.51
C ARG A 39 2.85 8.07 -3.34
N VAL A 40 4.05 8.58 -3.62
CA VAL A 40 4.84 9.38 -2.69
C VAL A 40 5.19 10.70 -3.36
N ASP A 41 4.81 11.83 -2.77
CA ASP A 41 4.93 13.18 -3.33
C ASP A 41 4.32 13.35 -4.73
N GLY A 42 3.28 12.57 -5.03
CA GLY A 42 2.63 12.56 -6.35
C GLY A 42 3.32 11.68 -7.39
N ILE A 43 4.48 11.09 -7.08
CA ILE A 43 5.21 10.13 -7.91
C ILE A 43 4.62 8.73 -7.64
N PRO A 44 4.27 7.93 -8.66
CA PRO A 44 3.70 6.61 -8.46
C PRO A 44 4.73 5.59 -7.97
N GLU A 45 4.36 4.81 -6.96
CA GLU A 45 4.99 3.52 -6.60
C GLU A 45 4.31 2.36 -7.33
N THR A 46 3.04 2.55 -7.75
CA THR A 46 2.30 1.56 -8.53
C THR A 46 2.84 1.52 -9.95
N LEU A 47 3.30 0.36 -10.33
CA LEU A 47 3.86 0.03 -11.64
C LEU A 47 2.76 -0.01 -12.72
N PRO A 48 3.14 0.03 -14.01
CA PRO A 48 2.20 -0.17 -15.12
C PRO A 48 1.42 -1.49 -15.07
N ASP A 49 2.00 -2.57 -14.53
CA ASP A 49 1.35 -3.86 -14.34
C ASP A 49 0.37 -3.91 -13.14
N GLY A 50 0.21 -2.81 -12.41
CA GLY A 50 -0.70 -2.68 -11.28
C GLY A 50 -0.14 -3.09 -9.92
N GLN A 51 1.07 -3.63 -9.85
CA GLN A 51 1.73 -3.93 -8.57
C GLN A 51 2.33 -2.67 -7.93
N SER A 52 2.35 -2.62 -6.61
CA SER A 52 3.07 -1.59 -5.84
C SER A 52 3.99 -2.24 -4.82
N GLN A 53 5.13 -1.59 -4.58
CA GLN A 53 6.02 -1.89 -3.47
C GLN A 53 5.86 -0.79 -2.41
N VAL A 54 5.86 -1.16 -1.13
CA VAL A 54 5.70 -0.20 -0.02
C VAL A 54 6.90 -0.18 0.92
N ASP A 55 7.90 -1.00 0.65
CA ASP A 55 9.14 -1.12 1.41
C ASP A 55 10.01 0.15 1.36
N THR A 56 9.87 0.94 0.29
CA THR A 56 10.60 2.20 0.06
C THR A 56 9.90 3.45 0.60
N ILE A 57 8.79 3.30 1.34
CA ILE A 57 8.07 4.43 1.92
C ILE A 57 8.66 4.77 3.30
N ASP A 58 9.26 5.96 3.41
CA ASP A 58 9.76 6.49 4.68
C ASP A 58 8.65 7.19 5.47
N LEU A 59 8.06 6.47 6.41
CA LEU A 59 7.02 7.03 7.27
C LEU A 59 7.55 8.06 8.29
N GLU A 60 8.84 8.07 8.60
CA GLU A 60 9.42 9.08 9.51
C GLU A 60 9.57 10.44 8.83
N SER A 61 9.83 10.47 7.53
CA SER A 61 9.82 11.70 6.75
C SER A 61 8.42 12.12 6.29
N ALA A 62 7.42 11.27 6.48
CA ALA A 62 6.05 11.60 6.09
C ALA A 62 5.49 12.76 6.92
N GLU A 63 4.97 13.77 6.24
CA GLU A 63 4.16 14.84 6.82
C GLU A 63 2.69 14.44 6.88
N ARG A 64 2.22 13.74 5.83
CA ARG A 64 0.83 13.35 5.67
C ARG A 64 0.68 12.04 4.92
N VAL A 65 -0.20 11.20 5.41
CA VAL A 65 -0.66 9.99 4.73
C VAL A 65 -2.16 10.11 4.51
N GLU A 66 -2.59 10.08 3.26
CA GLU A 66 -4.00 10.15 2.87
C GLU A 66 -4.43 8.84 2.23
N VAL A 67 -5.60 8.37 2.63
CA VAL A 67 -6.26 7.23 2.01
C VAL A 67 -7.56 7.70 1.35
N LEU A 68 -7.60 7.60 0.03
CA LEU A 68 -8.82 7.81 -0.75
C LEU A 68 -9.46 6.44 -0.96
N ARG A 69 -10.63 6.23 -0.38
CA ARG A 69 -11.41 4.99 -0.50
C ARG A 69 -12.42 5.11 -1.64
N GLY A 70 -12.69 4.00 -2.30
CA GLY A 70 -13.73 3.94 -3.34
C GLY A 70 -13.21 4.16 -4.76
N PRO A 71 -14.11 4.41 -5.74
CA PRO A 71 -13.82 4.36 -7.16
C PRO A 71 -12.89 5.49 -7.58
N SER A 72 -11.60 5.23 -7.53
CA SER A 72 -10.56 6.22 -7.82
C SER A 72 -9.98 6.08 -9.23
N SER A 73 -10.38 5.04 -9.99
CA SER A 73 -9.82 4.76 -11.32
C SER A 73 -10.07 5.88 -12.33
N ALA A 74 -11.16 6.65 -12.20
CA ALA A 74 -11.42 7.79 -13.08
C ALA A 74 -10.35 8.91 -13.04
N LEU A 75 -9.47 8.93 -12.04
CA LEU A 75 -8.32 9.83 -11.99
C LEU A 75 -6.98 9.07 -11.93
N TYR A 76 -6.97 7.90 -11.32
CA TYR A 76 -5.74 7.21 -10.94
C TYR A 76 -5.49 5.89 -11.72
N GLY A 77 -6.42 5.49 -12.60
CA GLY A 77 -6.28 4.28 -13.42
C GLY A 77 -6.46 3.00 -12.62
N ASN A 78 -5.54 2.07 -12.74
CA ASN A 78 -5.53 0.77 -12.04
C ASN A 78 -5.52 0.96 -10.50
N ALA A 79 -6.70 1.24 -9.91
CA ALA A 79 -6.90 1.64 -8.52
C ALA A 79 -8.32 1.32 -8.02
N ALA A 80 -8.75 0.05 -8.15
CA ALA A 80 -10.11 -0.38 -7.85
C ALA A 80 -10.49 -0.16 -6.37
N GLY A 81 -9.57 -0.37 -5.43
CA GLY A 81 -9.77 -0.16 -3.99
C GLY A 81 -9.62 1.29 -3.55
N GLY A 82 -8.79 2.08 -4.25
CA GLY A 82 -8.52 3.46 -3.86
C GLY A 82 -7.06 3.87 -4.00
N VAL A 83 -6.68 4.91 -3.26
CA VAL A 83 -5.33 5.51 -3.34
C VAL A 83 -4.73 5.67 -1.95
N LEU A 84 -3.47 5.31 -1.80
CA LEU A 84 -2.59 5.69 -0.70
C LEU A 84 -1.63 6.77 -1.19
N ASP A 85 -1.79 8.00 -0.70
CA ASP A 85 -0.96 9.15 -1.06
C ASP A 85 -0.13 9.58 0.16
N VAL A 86 1.19 9.46 0.05
CA VAL A 86 2.13 9.86 1.10
C VAL A 86 2.82 11.14 0.66
N ARG A 87 2.80 12.15 1.53
CA ARG A 87 3.55 13.40 1.32
C ARG A 87 4.66 13.48 2.34
N THR A 88 5.89 13.62 1.85
CA THR A 88 7.04 13.85 2.69
C THR A 88 7.13 15.33 3.09
N ARG A 89 7.83 15.59 4.18
CA ARG A 89 8.07 16.96 4.69
C ARG A 89 8.75 17.79 3.61
N SER A 90 8.39 19.06 3.55
CA SER A 90 9.00 20.03 2.64
C SER A 90 10.09 20.90 3.30
N GLY A 91 10.38 20.66 4.58
CA GLY A 91 11.19 21.53 5.44
C GLY A 91 10.31 22.47 6.27
N ASP A 92 10.76 22.75 7.49
CA ASP A 92 10.13 23.77 8.35
C ASP A 92 10.62 25.16 7.95
N THR A 93 9.91 26.22 8.36
CA THR A 93 10.36 27.61 8.12
C THR A 93 11.69 27.91 8.82
N ALA A 94 11.92 27.37 10.01
CA ALA A 94 13.20 27.45 10.70
C ALA A 94 14.06 26.21 10.37
N PRO A 95 15.35 26.40 10.05
CA PRO A 95 16.26 25.29 9.89
C PRO A 95 16.34 24.44 11.16
N TYR A 96 16.43 23.12 10.96
CA TYR A 96 16.57 22.17 12.06
C TYR A 96 17.47 20.99 11.68
N VAL A 97 18.05 20.37 12.71
CA VAL A 97 18.68 19.06 12.65
C VAL A 97 18.11 18.21 13.77
N GLN A 98 17.77 16.97 13.47
CA GLN A 98 17.18 16.03 14.43
C GLN A 98 17.87 14.68 14.34
N GLY A 99 18.25 14.13 15.48
CA GLY A 99 18.68 12.75 15.62
C GLY A 99 17.66 11.95 16.43
N ARG A 100 17.44 10.69 16.07
CA ARG A 100 16.62 9.74 16.79
C ARG A 100 17.31 8.39 16.88
N ALA A 101 17.28 7.75 18.05
CA ALA A 101 17.68 6.37 18.24
C ALA A 101 16.53 5.61 18.90
N THR A 102 16.26 4.39 18.42
CA THR A 102 15.25 3.48 18.97
C THR A 102 15.87 2.10 19.17
N SER A 103 15.61 1.48 20.32
CA SER A 103 16.00 0.10 20.61
C SER A 103 14.81 -0.66 21.17
N GLY A 104 14.71 -1.95 20.92
CA GLY A 104 13.56 -2.75 21.36
C GLY A 104 13.84 -4.23 21.41
N SER A 105 12.80 -4.99 21.71
CA SER A 105 12.81 -6.45 21.74
C SER A 105 13.26 -7.03 20.38
N TYR A 106 13.76 -8.24 20.40
CA TYR A 106 14.22 -8.98 19.22
C TYR A 106 15.33 -8.24 18.44
N GLY A 107 16.26 -7.61 19.18
CA GLY A 107 17.42 -6.95 18.60
C GLY A 107 17.09 -5.68 17.81
N LEU A 108 15.87 -5.13 17.89
CA LEU A 108 15.52 -3.90 17.16
C LEU A 108 16.47 -2.76 17.53
N ARG A 109 17.14 -2.21 16.54
CA ARG A 109 17.96 -0.99 16.63
C ARG A 109 17.68 -0.16 15.39
N ARG A 110 17.30 1.08 15.60
CA ARG A 110 17.09 2.03 14.49
C ARG A 110 17.67 3.38 14.86
N THR A 111 18.46 3.94 13.96
CA THR A 111 19.00 5.30 14.07
C THR A 111 18.52 6.11 12.88
N THR A 112 18.06 7.33 13.14
CA THR A 112 17.55 8.26 12.11
C THR A 112 18.18 9.62 12.31
N VAL A 113 18.61 10.26 11.23
CA VAL A 113 19.02 11.67 11.19
C VAL A 113 18.15 12.40 10.17
N MET A 114 17.68 13.57 10.53
CA MET A 114 16.86 14.42 9.66
C MET A 114 17.39 15.85 9.73
N ALA A 115 17.31 16.56 8.61
CA ALA A 115 17.57 17.99 8.54
C ALA A 115 16.61 18.64 7.55
N GLY A 116 16.28 19.89 7.78
CA GLY A 116 15.43 20.63 6.85
C GLY A 116 15.34 22.10 7.24
N GLY A 117 14.73 22.88 6.35
CA GLY A 117 14.54 24.31 6.58
C GLY A 117 14.16 25.03 5.31
N GLU A 118 13.99 26.35 5.45
CA GLU A 118 13.71 27.29 4.36
C GLU A 118 14.75 28.42 4.41
N GLN A 119 15.30 28.74 3.24
CA GLN A 119 16.24 29.85 3.08
C GLN A 119 16.03 30.55 1.72
N GLY A 120 15.51 31.77 1.74
CA GLY A 120 15.11 32.50 0.54
C GLY A 120 14.04 31.72 -0.24
N ASP A 121 14.30 31.51 -1.51
CA ASP A 121 13.38 30.80 -2.41
C ASP A 121 13.50 29.26 -2.31
N TRP A 122 14.40 28.76 -1.47
CA TRP A 122 14.67 27.33 -1.31
C TRP A 122 14.07 26.77 -0.03
N ARG A 123 13.47 25.61 -0.15
CA ARG A 123 12.97 24.79 0.97
C ARG A 123 13.40 23.36 0.77
N GLY A 124 13.88 22.72 1.84
CA GLY A 124 14.34 21.36 1.74
C GLY A 124 14.19 20.54 3.01
N HIS A 125 14.13 19.24 2.84
CA HIS A 125 14.15 18.24 3.89
C HIS A 125 14.95 17.02 3.43
N ALA A 126 15.75 16.46 4.33
CA ALA A 126 16.43 15.20 4.12
C ALA A 126 16.32 14.33 5.36
N SER A 127 16.21 13.03 5.18
CA SER A 127 16.25 12.00 6.23
C SER A 127 17.17 10.86 5.79
N ALA A 128 17.89 10.29 6.75
CA ALA A 128 18.66 9.05 6.57
C ALA A 128 18.45 8.17 7.80
N TRP A 129 18.22 6.89 7.59
CA TRP A 129 18.09 5.95 8.70
C TRP A 129 18.68 4.58 8.37
N HIS A 130 19.08 3.88 9.43
CA HIS A 130 19.56 2.52 9.40
C HIS A 130 18.82 1.72 10.48
N MET A 131 18.42 0.48 10.17
CA MET A 131 17.69 -0.42 11.04
C MET A 131 18.25 -1.83 10.96
N ASN A 132 18.50 -2.43 12.13
CA ASN A 132 18.71 -3.86 12.31
C ASN A 132 17.60 -4.42 13.18
N TYR A 133 17.19 -5.64 12.90
CA TYR A 133 16.18 -6.38 13.65
C TYR A 133 16.45 -7.88 13.52
N ASP A 134 16.73 -8.55 14.64
CA ASP A 134 17.04 -10.00 14.64
C ASP A 134 15.81 -10.85 14.32
N GLY A 135 14.59 -10.26 14.50
CA GLY A 135 13.34 -10.93 14.21
C GLY A 135 12.74 -11.70 15.38
N TYR A 136 11.44 -11.92 15.31
CA TYR A 136 10.69 -12.71 16.30
C TYR A 136 10.83 -14.21 16.07
N ARG A 137 10.79 -14.62 14.81
CA ARG A 137 10.91 -16.02 14.38
C ARG A 137 12.35 -16.33 14.00
N ASP A 138 12.70 -17.60 14.00
CA ASP A 138 13.93 -18.07 13.38
C ASP A 138 13.92 -17.70 11.88
N GLN A 139 15.06 -17.42 11.27
CA GLN A 139 15.19 -16.98 9.88
C GLN A 139 14.31 -15.75 9.56
N SER A 140 14.39 -14.68 10.38
CA SER A 140 13.61 -13.45 10.18
C SER A 140 14.41 -12.17 10.42
N GLU A 141 15.75 -12.27 10.41
CA GLU A 141 16.63 -11.11 10.55
C GLU A 141 16.50 -10.16 9.36
N THR A 142 16.63 -8.86 9.63
CA THR A 142 16.68 -7.86 8.55
C THR A 142 17.61 -6.71 8.86
N GLU A 143 18.28 -6.24 7.82
CA GLU A 143 19.03 -4.99 7.80
C GLU A 143 18.50 -4.11 6.67
N LYS A 144 18.25 -2.83 6.99
CA LYS A 144 17.71 -1.86 6.04
C LYS A 144 18.32 -0.50 6.24
N MET A 145 18.54 0.20 5.15
CA MET A 145 18.93 1.61 5.17
C MET A 145 18.18 2.41 4.12
N MET A 146 17.92 3.68 4.41
CA MET A 146 17.21 4.55 3.50
C MET A 146 17.68 5.99 3.63
N PHE A 147 17.76 6.67 2.50
CA PHE A 147 17.88 8.11 2.39
C PHE A 147 16.70 8.68 1.59
N ASN A 148 16.09 9.73 2.11
CA ASN A 148 15.12 10.55 1.38
C ASN A 148 15.56 12.00 1.39
N GLY A 149 15.47 12.64 0.23
CA GLY A 149 15.72 14.06 0.08
C GLY A 149 14.61 14.69 -0.77
N LYS A 150 14.16 15.87 -0.36
CA LYS A 150 13.22 16.70 -1.11
C LYS A 150 13.68 18.15 -1.05
N ALA A 151 13.84 18.76 -2.20
CA ALA A 151 14.19 20.16 -2.33
C ALA A 151 13.24 20.85 -3.30
N SER A 152 12.74 22.02 -2.93
CA SER A 152 11.86 22.85 -3.75
C SER A 152 12.46 24.24 -3.88
N ALA A 153 12.43 24.81 -5.10
CA ALA A 153 12.83 26.18 -5.37
C ALA A 153 11.70 26.95 -6.05
N GLU A 154 11.41 28.14 -5.59
CA GLU A 154 10.56 29.09 -6.31
C GLU A 154 11.42 29.85 -7.32
N LEU A 155 11.35 29.41 -8.60
CA LEU A 155 12.17 29.97 -9.68
C LEU A 155 11.79 31.42 -10.03
N SER A 156 10.51 31.71 -9.85
CA SER A 156 9.90 33.05 -9.93
C SER A 156 8.50 32.96 -9.33
N PRO A 157 7.85 34.09 -8.97
CA PRO A 157 6.49 34.05 -8.41
C PRO A 157 5.54 33.19 -9.24
N GLY A 158 4.98 32.12 -8.64
CA GLY A 158 4.07 31.17 -9.29
C GLY A 158 4.74 30.10 -10.15
N ARG A 159 6.08 29.96 -10.11
CA ARG A 159 6.84 28.88 -10.75
C ARG A 159 7.69 28.15 -9.75
N ARG A 160 7.42 26.89 -9.54
CA ARG A 160 8.13 26.05 -8.56
C ARG A 160 8.71 24.82 -9.22
N LEU A 161 9.93 24.47 -8.85
CA LEU A 161 10.57 23.22 -9.18
C LEU A 161 10.83 22.44 -7.89
N THR A 162 10.42 21.17 -7.87
CA THR A 162 10.67 20.26 -6.73
C THR A 162 11.41 19.03 -7.25
N ALA A 163 12.50 18.67 -6.58
CA ALA A 163 13.23 17.41 -6.78
C ALA A 163 13.05 16.51 -5.56
N VAL A 164 12.85 15.21 -5.80
CA VAL A 164 12.71 14.17 -4.77
C VAL A 164 13.67 13.05 -5.09
N VAL A 165 14.48 12.63 -4.10
CA VAL A 165 15.43 11.51 -4.23
C VAL A 165 15.13 10.50 -3.12
N THR A 166 15.06 9.21 -3.46
CA THR A 166 14.97 8.11 -2.51
C THR A 166 16.04 7.08 -2.85
N LEU A 167 16.86 6.71 -1.86
CA LEU A 167 17.81 5.62 -1.94
C LEU A 167 17.44 4.61 -0.85
N TYR A 168 17.24 3.37 -1.23
CA TYR A 168 16.88 2.27 -0.32
C TYR A 168 17.77 1.08 -0.57
N ASP A 169 18.24 0.47 0.51
CA ASP A 169 19.01 -0.75 0.47
C ASP A 169 18.59 -1.68 1.60
N GLN A 170 18.37 -2.94 1.26
CA GLN A 170 18.11 -4.06 2.17
C GLN A 170 19.05 -5.19 1.80
N PRO A 171 20.29 -5.18 2.35
CA PRO A 171 21.26 -6.23 2.07
C PRO A 171 20.86 -7.58 2.70
N LYS A 172 19.96 -7.56 3.69
CA LYS A 172 19.46 -8.75 4.36
C LYS A 172 17.99 -8.61 4.71
N GLY A 173 17.19 -9.58 4.30
CA GLY A 173 15.80 -9.74 4.71
C GLY A 173 15.44 -11.21 4.66
N GLU A 174 15.56 -11.92 5.78
CA GLU A 174 15.26 -13.34 5.88
C GLU A 174 13.76 -13.63 5.83
N ASP A 175 13.39 -14.78 5.25
CA ASP A 175 11.99 -15.25 5.11
C ASP A 175 11.78 -16.53 5.92
N PRO A 176 11.12 -16.44 7.08
CA PRO A 176 10.79 -17.61 7.89
C PRO A 176 9.75 -18.53 7.25
N GLY A 177 9.11 -18.13 6.15
CA GLY A 177 8.00 -18.87 5.52
C GLY A 177 6.73 -18.94 6.37
N GLY A 178 5.66 -19.49 5.82
CA GLY A 178 4.43 -19.82 6.53
C GLY A 178 4.53 -21.15 7.28
N LEU A 179 3.74 -21.33 8.31
CA LEU A 179 3.62 -22.57 9.10
C LEU A 179 2.30 -23.26 8.83
N THR A 180 2.30 -24.60 9.00
CA THR A 180 1.05 -25.35 9.16
C THR A 180 0.44 -25.10 10.54
N ARG A 181 -0.78 -25.56 10.77
CA ARG A 181 -1.45 -25.46 12.07
C ARG A 181 -0.69 -26.23 13.17
N GLU A 182 -0.16 -27.40 12.84
CA GLU A 182 0.62 -28.27 13.74
C GLU A 182 1.98 -27.63 14.09
N GLU A 183 2.73 -27.15 13.10
CA GLU A 183 3.99 -26.47 13.29
C GLU A 183 3.81 -25.22 14.18
N ARG A 184 2.81 -24.39 13.88
CA ARG A 184 2.48 -23.21 14.68
C ARG A 184 2.16 -23.55 16.15
N ARG A 185 1.46 -24.68 16.41
CA ARG A 185 1.14 -25.13 17.77
C ARG A 185 2.36 -25.67 18.51
N ALA A 186 3.27 -26.32 17.79
CA ALA A 186 4.47 -26.88 18.36
C ALA A 186 5.46 -25.79 18.79
N ASP A 187 5.72 -24.84 17.90
CA ASP A 187 6.54 -23.65 18.18
C ASP A 187 6.17 -22.51 17.20
N PRO A 188 5.54 -21.44 17.66
CA PRO A 188 5.20 -20.31 16.79
C PRO A 188 6.41 -19.49 16.32
N ARG A 189 7.60 -19.72 16.91
CA ARG A 189 8.83 -19.03 16.53
C ARG A 189 9.62 -19.74 15.45
N GLN A 190 9.40 -21.02 15.23
CA GLN A 190 10.14 -21.79 14.23
C GLN A 190 9.98 -21.20 12.82
N ALA A 191 11.00 -21.36 11.99
CA ALA A 191 10.91 -21.15 10.56
C ALA A 191 10.25 -22.35 9.85
N ALA A 192 9.79 -22.17 8.62
CA ALA A 192 9.41 -23.28 7.75
C ALA A 192 10.60 -24.24 7.54
N PRO A 193 10.38 -25.56 7.39
CA PRO A 193 11.44 -26.57 7.46
C PRO A 193 12.67 -26.38 6.55
N ASN A 194 12.52 -25.63 5.47
CA ASN A 194 13.61 -25.41 4.53
C ASN A 194 14.14 -23.96 4.56
N ALA A 195 13.54 -23.07 5.34
CA ALA A 195 13.89 -21.65 5.28
C ALA A 195 15.34 -21.36 5.65
N ASP A 196 15.81 -21.90 6.77
CA ASP A 196 17.21 -21.78 7.22
C ASP A 196 18.18 -22.48 6.25
N ARG A 197 17.90 -23.73 5.89
CA ARG A 197 18.77 -24.53 5.01
C ARG A 197 18.97 -23.91 3.62
N LEU A 198 17.95 -23.26 3.08
CA LEU A 198 17.97 -22.62 1.76
C LEU A 198 18.38 -21.14 1.84
N ASP A 199 18.68 -20.63 3.04
CA ASP A 199 18.92 -19.21 3.29
C ASP A 199 17.80 -18.34 2.68
N ALA A 200 16.55 -18.73 2.97
CA ALA A 200 15.38 -18.08 2.40
C ALA A 200 15.31 -16.61 2.82
N GLY A 201 15.16 -15.74 1.84
CA GLY A 201 15.18 -14.29 2.09
C GLY A 201 15.24 -13.50 0.81
N GLN A 202 15.41 -12.18 0.96
CA GLN A 202 15.58 -11.27 -0.17
C GLN A 202 16.66 -10.23 0.07
N THR A 203 17.20 -9.73 -1.04
CA THR A 203 17.99 -8.50 -1.10
C THR A 203 17.33 -7.51 -2.03
N VAL A 204 17.38 -6.23 -1.70
CA VAL A 204 16.76 -5.15 -2.48
C VAL A 204 17.63 -3.91 -2.47
N ALA A 205 17.92 -3.36 -3.65
CA ALA A 205 18.46 -2.00 -3.78
C ALA A 205 17.55 -1.20 -4.70
N GLN A 206 17.15 0.01 -4.30
CA GLN A 206 16.32 0.89 -5.13
C GLN A 206 16.76 2.34 -5.06
N GLN A 207 16.83 2.98 -6.22
CA GLN A 207 17.11 4.40 -6.35
C GLN A 207 15.97 5.06 -7.14
N ARG A 208 15.51 6.21 -6.67
CA ARG A 208 14.48 7.00 -7.36
C ARG A 208 14.86 8.47 -7.41
N LEU A 209 14.64 9.05 -8.56
CA LEU A 209 14.67 10.50 -8.79
C LEU A 209 13.32 10.93 -9.37
N GLY A 210 12.73 11.95 -8.78
CA GLY A 210 11.52 12.59 -9.30
C GLY A 210 11.69 14.10 -9.41
N VAL A 211 11.10 14.68 -10.44
CA VAL A 211 11.08 16.12 -10.67
C VAL A 211 9.64 16.57 -10.93
N ILE A 212 9.23 17.61 -10.23
CA ILE A 212 7.89 18.19 -10.33
C ILE A 212 8.05 19.67 -10.63
N TYR A 213 7.51 20.12 -11.76
CA TYR A 213 7.43 21.51 -12.13
C TYR A 213 5.98 21.99 -12.06
N GLU A 214 5.75 23.12 -11.41
CA GLU A 214 4.45 23.76 -11.29
C GLU A 214 4.54 25.20 -11.81
N ASP A 215 3.61 25.59 -12.70
CA ASP A 215 3.51 26.92 -13.26
C ASP A 215 2.05 27.40 -13.24
N SER A 216 1.78 28.44 -12.46
CA SER A 216 0.48 29.11 -12.35
C SER A 216 0.41 30.43 -13.14
N ARG A 217 1.35 30.69 -14.03
CA ARG A 217 1.45 31.93 -14.81
C ARG A 217 1.41 31.75 -16.32
N ALA A 218 1.79 30.56 -16.80
CA ALA A 218 1.80 30.27 -18.23
C ALA A 218 0.40 30.26 -18.84
N LEU A 219 -0.60 29.84 -18.04
CA LEU A 219 -2.02 29.74 -18.39
C LEU A 219 -2.87 30.30 -17.23
N PRO A 220 -4.16 30.57 -17.42
CA PRO A 220 -5.05 31.03 -16.35
C PRO A 220 -5.09 30.14 -15.11
N GLY A 221 -4.92 28.83 -15.28
CA GLY A 221 -4.82 27.85 -14.20
C GLY A 221 -3.39 27.45 -13.83
N THR A 222 -3.22 26.27 -13.27
CA THR A 222 -1.93 25.72 -12.87
C THR A 222 -1.57 24.50 -13.74
N LEU A 223 -0.45 24.60 -14.43
CA LEU A 223 0.18 23.47 -15.10
C LEU A 223 1.13 22.78 -14.13
N LYS A 224 1.02 21.47 -14.02
CA LYS A 224 1.94 20.62 -13.26
C LYS A 224 2.53 19.56 -14.18
N LEU A 225 3.84 19.41 -14.17
CA LEU A 225 4.55 18.36 -14.89
C LEU A 225 5.31 17.51 -13.86
N THR A 226 5.02 16.22 -13.82
CA THR A 226 5.75 15.26 -12.98
C THR A 226 6.51 14.29 -13.88
N THR A 227 7.80 14.10 -13.63
CA THR A 227 8.62 13.07 -14.28
C THR A 227 9.45 12.35 -13.23
N PHE A 228 9.75 11.08 -13.47
CA PHE A 228 10.52 10.27 -12.53
C PHE A 228 11.24 9.12 -13.24
N TYR A 229 12.27 8.63 -12.56
CA TYR A 229 12.98 7.40 -12.88
C TYR A 229 13.28 6.63 -11.60
N THR A 230 13.05 5.32 -11.62
CA THR A 230 13.34 4.38 -10.54
C THR A 230 14.10 3.20 -11.10
N ALA A 231 15.25 2.88 -10.52
CA ALA A 231 15.98 1.64 -10.75
C ALA A 231 15.85 0.74 -9.51
N ARG A 232 15.61 -0.57 -9.70
CA ARG A 232 15.52 -1.55 -8.61
C ARG A 232 16.20 -2.85 -8.98
N ASP A 233 17.11 -3.28 -8.12
CA ASP A 233 17.68 -4.62 -8.11
C ASP A 233 16.99 -5.45 -7.03
N PHE A 234 16.62 -6.68 -7.36
CA PHE A 234 15.91 -7.58 -6.46
C PHE A 234 16.36 -9.01 -6.69
N GLU A 235 16.66 -9.71 -5.59
CA GLU A 235 16.86 -11.15 -5.58
C GLU A 235 16.12 -11.76 -4.38
N GLN A 236 15.46 -12.90 -4.57
CA GLN A 236 14.73 -13.61 -3.52
C GLN A 236 14.89 -15.11 -3.66
N GLN A 237 15.32 -15.75 -2.56
CA GLN A 237 15.23 -17.19 -2.35
C GLN A 237 13.97 -17.52 -1.56
N LEU A 238 13.07 -18.33 -2.13
CA LEU A 238 11.88 -18.80 -1.45
C LEU A 238 12.19 -20.01 -0.54
N PRO A 239 11.40 -20.27 0.52
CA PRO A 239 11.66 -21.31 1.52
C PRO A 239 11.31 -22.74 1.04
N PHE A 240 11.55 -23.06 -0.23
CA PHE A 240 11.35 -24.39 -0.80
C PHE A 240 12.33 -24.66 -1.95
N PRO A 241 12.75 -25.91 -2.20
CA PRO A 241 13.56 -26.26 -3.37
C PRO A 241 12.75 -26.20 -4.66
N GLY A 242 13.42 -26.17 -5.80
CA GLY A 242 12.79 -26.09 -7.12
C GLY A 242 12.94 -24.70 -7.75
N PRO A 243 11.93 -24.15 -8.44
CA PRO A 243 12.00 -22.84 -9.13
C PRO A 243 11.89 -21.68 -8.12
N SER A 244 12.80 -21.60 -7.17
CA SER A 244 12.65 -20.78 -5.97
C SER A 244 13.61 -19.60 -5.85
N LEU A 245 14.64 -19.47 -6.68
CA LEU A 245 15.50 -18.30 -6.74
C LEU A 245 15.04 -17.38 -7.88
N ILE A 246 14.61 -16.18 -7.52
CA ILE A 246 14.01 -15.18 -8.42
C ILE A 246 14.85 -13.92 -8.36
N GLY A 247 15.28 -13.41 -9.52
CA GLY A 247 15.97 -12.12 -9.63
C GLY A 247 15.37 -11.25 -10.70
N TYR A 248 15.43 -9.94 -10.54
CA TYR A 248 15.17 -8.99 -11.61
C TYR A 248 15.89 -7.65 -11.39
N GLN A 249 16.25 -7.03 -12.52
CA GLN A 249 16.64 -5.63 -12.58
C GLN A 249 15.50 -4.87 -13.25
N ARG A 250 14.99 -3.83 -12.59
CA ARG A 250 13.84 -3.06 -13.03
C ARG A 250 14.21 -1.61 -13.28
N ASP A 251 13.79 -1.10 -14.45
CA ASP A 251 13.66 0.30 -14.75
C ASP A 251 12.18 0.69 -14.77
N PHE A 252 11.82 1.74 -14.03
CA PHE A 252 10.46 2.29 -14.03
C PHE A 252 10.52 3.80 -14.14
N TYR A 253 9.91 4.35 -15.18
CA TYR A 253 9.92 5.79 -15.44
C TYR A 253 8.63 6.27 -16.06
N GLY A 254 8.42 7.59 -16.02
CA GLY A 254 7.21 8.16 -16.59
C GLY A 254 7.17 9.68 -16.57
N ILE A 255 6.17 10.18 -17.26
CA ILE A 255 5.85 11.60 -17.36
C ILE A 255 4.33 11.79 -17.26
N SER A 256 3.90 12.80 -16.50
CA SER A 256 2.49 13.12 -16.26
C SER A 256 2.29 14.63 -16.25
N PRO A 257 1.85 15.25 -17.36
CA PRO A 257 1.31 16.60 -17.38
C PRO A 257 -0.11 16.61 -16.82
N GLU A 258 -0.40 17.61 -16.00
CA GLU A 258 -1.73 17.89 -15.45
C GLU A 258 -2.00 19.37 -15.44
N TYR A 259 -3.18 19.79 -15.88
CA TYR A 259 -3.64 21.15 -15.84
C TYR A 259 -4.88 21.27 -14.98
N ARG A 260 -4.91 22.26 -14.08
CA ARG A 260 -6.01 22.56 -13.18
C ARG A 260 -6.41 24.01 -13.34
N ASP A 261 -7.71 24.26 -13.39
CA ASP A 261 -8.23 25.61 -13.46
C ASP A 261 -9.56 25.72 -12.71
N GLU A 262 -9.84 26.93 -12.23
CA GLU A 262 -11.09 27.32 -11.61
C GLU A 262 -11.67 28.50 -12.37
N GLN A 263 -12.85 28.33 -12.93
CA GLN A 263 -13.57 29.33 -13.68
C GLN A 263 -14.98 29.53 -13.14
N SER A 264 -15.72 30.49 -13.69
CA SER A 264 -17.13 30.68 -13.37
C SER A 264 -17.96 30.75 -14.64
N LEU A 265 -18.98 29.93 -14.71
CA LEU A 265 -20.01 30.02 -15.75
C LEU A 265 -21.20 30.83 -15.17
N GLY A 266 -21.19 32.15 -15.42
CA GLY A 266 -22.07 33.08 -14.72
C GLY A 266 -21.74 33.09 -13.21
N ALA A 267 -22.74 32.79 -12.38
CA ALA A 267 -22.59 32.71 -10.93
C ALA A 267 -22.12 31.31 -10.42
N MET A 268 -21.97 30.34 -11.31
CA MET A 268 -21.68 28.95 -10.96
C MET A 268 -20.14 28.67 -11.06
N PRO A 269 -19.46 28.41 -9.94
CA PRO A 269 -18.06 28.02 -9.96
C PRO A 269 -17.85 26.64 -10.58
N LEU A 270 -16.87 26.55 -11.48
CA LEU A 270 -16.42 25.34 -12.13
C LEU A 270 -14.95 25.09 -11.75
N GLU A 271 -14.64 23.89 -11.35
CA GLU A 271 -13.26 23.40 -11.11
C GLU A 271 -13.01 22.28 -12.11
N TRP A 272 -11.91 22.29 -12.85
CA TRP A 272 -11.61 21.21 -13.77
C TRP A 272 -10.13 20.83 -13.76
N ILE A 273 -9.91 19.56 -14.03
CA ILE A 273 -8.60 18.93 -14.12
C ILE A 273 -8.55 18.19 -15.45
N LEU A 274 -7.50 18.39 -16.20
CA LEU A 274 -7.16 17.57 -17.36
C LEU A 274 -5.75 17.07 -17.21
N GLY A 275 -5.52 15.79 -17.54
CA GLY A 275 -4.20 15.23 -17.45
C GLY A 275 -3.98 14.08 -18.42
N ALA A 276 -2.70 13.78 -18.60
CA ALA A 276 -2.24 12.60 -19.31
C ALA A 276 -1.09 11.97 -18.55
N GLU A 277 -0.86 10.69 -18.72
CA GLU A 277 0.33 10.03 -18.20
C GLU A 277 0.82 8.95 -19.15
N ILE A 278 2.14 8.79 -19.20
CA ILE A 278 2.81 7.66 -19.85
C ILE A 278 3.83 7.12 -18.86
N ARG A 279 3.78 5.81 -18.61
CA ARG A 279 4.68 5.11 -17.70
C ARG A 279 5.16 3.83 -18.35
N GLU A 280 6.41 3.49 -18.12
CA GLU A 280 7.01 2.26 -18.61
C GLU A 280 7.76 1.57 -17.49
N GLN A 281 7.52 0.27 -17.35
CA GLN A 281 8.24 -0.69 -16.54
C GLN A 281 8.97 -1.63 -17.47
N ARG A 282 10.22 -1.92 -17.16
CA ARG A 282 11.04 -2.89 -17.85
C ARG A 282 11.79 -3.71 -16.82
N ASP A 283 11.52 -5.02 -16.80
CA ASP A 283 12.15 -5.97 -15.90
C ASP A 283 13.01 -6.93 -16.71
N ASP A 284 14.28 -7.00 -16.41
CA ASP A 284 15.18 -8.05 -16.83
C ASP A 284 15.12 -9.15 -15.78
N ARG A 285 14.34 -10.21 -16.06
CA ARG A 285 13.94 -11.20 -15.07
C ARG A 285 14.57 -12.54 -15.29
N GLU A 286 15.08 -13.12 -14.21
CA GLU A 286 15.66 -14.45 -14.17
C GLU A 286 15.00 -15.30 -13.08
N ARG A 287 14.94 -16.62 -13.30
CA ARG A 287 14.55 -17.60 -12.30
C ARG A 287 15.40 -18.85 -12.44
N TYR A 288 15.79 -19.41 -11.30
CA TYR A 288 16.68 -20.56 -11.22
C TYR A 288 16.04 -21.68 -10.41
N LEU A 289 16.39 -22.92 -10.76
CA LEU A 289 16.17 -24.07 -9.90
C LEU A 289 17.17 -24.02 -8.74
N VAL A 290 16.70 -24.43 -7.56
CA VAL A 290 17.54 -24.61 -6.37
C VAL A 290 17.34 -26.04 -5.88
N ASP A 291 18.44 -26.73 -5.62
CA ASP A 291 18.38 -28.10 -5.09
C ASP A 291 18.03 -28.14 -3.60
N GLY A 292 17.85 -29.35 -3.04
CA GLY A 292 17.53 -29.52 -1.63
C GLY A 292 18.65 -29.09 -0.67
N ALA A 293 19.84 -28.78 -1.15
CA ALA A 293 20.98 -28.29 -0.36
C ALA A 293 21.17 -26.76 -0.47
N GLY A 294 20.31 -26.07 -1.25
CA GLY A 294 20.41 -24.62 -1.47
C GLY A 294 21.30 -24.21 -2.64
N ASN A 295 21.83 -25.18 -3.42
CA ASN A 295 22.69 -24.83 -4.55
C ASN A 295 21.86 -24.35 -5.74
N ARG A 296 22.28 -23.23 -6.34
CA ARG A 296 21.74 -22.69 -7.58
C ARG A 296 22.03 -23.65 -8.74
N GLY A 297 20.99 -24.11 -9.41
CA GLY A 297 21.02 -24.96 -10.57
C GLY A 297 20.74 -24.21 -11.87
N ASP A 298 20.01 -24.86 -12.78
CA ASP A 298 19.71 -24.34 -14.11
C ASP A 298 18.83 -23.10 -14.08
N ARG A 299 19.13 -22.16 -14.97
CA ARG A 299 18.27 -21.00 -15.23
C ARG A 299 17.07 -21.44 -16.06
N ILE A 300 15.88 -21.36 -15.46
CA ILE A 300 14.61 -21.80 -16.09
C ILE A 300 13.77 -20.64 -16.66
N GLN A 301 14.08 -19.41 -16.29
CA GLN A 301 13.51 -18.20 -16.88
C GLN A 301 14.61 -17.19 -17.15
N ASP A 302 14.60 -16.57 -18.31
CA ASP A 302 15.41 -15.44 -18.73
C ASP A 302 14.58 -14.64 -19.71
N ALA A 303 13.97 -13.55 -19.24
CA ALA A 303 13.00 -12.81 -20.01
C ALA A 303 13.11 -11.31 -19.80
N LEU A 304 12.88 -10.55 -20.85
CA LEU A 304 12.59 -9.12 -20.76
C LEU A 304 11.08 -8.92 -20.70
N GLU A 305 10.61 -8.52 -19.52
CA GLU A 305 9.21 -8.17 -19.28
C GLU A 305 9.03 -6.67 -19.40
N LYS A 306 8.11 -6.20 -20.24
CA LYS A 306 7.85 -4.78 -20.46
C LYS A 306 6.36 -4.48 -20.34
N ALA A 307 6.00 -3.56 -19.45
CA ALA A 307 4.65 -3.03 -19.34
C ALA A 307 4.66 -1.50 -19.60
N THR A 308 3.77 -1.05 -20.48
CA THR A 308 3.59 0.37 -20.80
C THR A 308 2.14 0.75 -20.52
N SER A 309 1.93 1.74 -19.67
CA SER A 309 0.61 2.33 -19.40
C SER A 309 0.57 3.76 -19.93
N SER A 310 -0.44 4.05 -20.75
CA SER A 310 -0.74 5.40 -21.24
C SER A 310 -2.19 5.75 -20.95
N ALA A 311 -2.45 6.98 -20.54
CA ALA A 311 -3.79 7.42 -20.18
C ALA A 311 -4.02 8.90 -20.44
N VAL A 312 -5.30 9.23 -20.64
CA VAL A 312 -5.82 10.60 -20.59
C VAL A 312 -7.01 10.64 -19.64
N TYR A 313 -7.12 11.68 -18.84
CA TYR A 313 -8.17 11.80 -17.85
C TYR A 313 -8.63 13.23 -17.65
N GLY A 314 -9.85 13.38 -17.14
CA GLY A 314 -10.38 14.66 -16.74
C GLY A 314 -11.37 14.55 -15.61
N GLN A 315 -11.52 15.61 -14.84
CA GLN A 315 -12.53 15.76 -13.81
C GLN A 315 -13.14 17.16 -13.88
N LEU A 316 -14.45 17.24 -13.73
CA LEU A 316 -15.22 18.46 -13.64
C LEU A 316 -15.91 18.53 -12.27
N GLY A 317 -15.67 19.61 -11.54
CA GLY A 317 -16.37 19.98 -10.31
C GLY A 317 -17.30 21.16 -10.57
N ILE A 318 -18.56 21.04 -10.14
CA ILE A 318 -19.60 22.06 -10.35
C ILE A 318 -20.21 22.40 -8.99
N LYS A 319 -20.40 23.68 -8.71
CA LYS A 319 -21.11 24.16 -7.51
C LYS A 319 -22.45 24.85 -7.93
N PRO A 320 -23.50 24.05 -8.24
CA PRO A 320 -24.76 24.61 -8.74
C PRO A 320 -25.51 25.45 -7.69
N ALA A 321 -25.24 25.24 -6.43
CA ALA A 321 -25.73 26.03 -5.31
C ALA A 321 -24.73 26.01 -4.15
N PRO A 322 -24.77 26.96 -3.19
CA PRO A 322 -23.81 27.02 -2.07
C PRO A 322 -23.74 25.76 -1.20
N ALA A 323 -24.82 24.97 -1.16
CA ALA A 323 -24.90 23.72 -0.38
C ALA A 323 -24.54 22.47 -1.20
N TRP A 324 -24.38 22.57 -2.52
CA TRP A 324 -24.20 21.42 -3.40
C TRP A 324 -22.87 21.49 -4.15
N ARG A 325 -22.18 20.36 -4.23
CA ARG A 325 -21.05 20.16 -5.11
C ARG A 325 -21.23 18.85 -5.87
N LEU A 326 -21.12 18.92 -7.18
CA LEU A 326 -21.12 17.78 -8.08
C LEU A 326 -19.70 17.55 -8.62
N ARG A 327 -19.32 16.30 -8.84
CA ARG A 327 -18.08 15.91 -9.50
C ARG A 327 -18.36 14.84 -10.54
N LEU A 328 -17.76 15.00 -11.71
CA LEU A 328 -17.80 14.03 -12.80
C LEU A 328 -16.35 13.78 -13.22
N GLY A 329 -15.97 12.53 -13.37
CA GLY A 329 -14.63 12.12 -13.80
C GLY A 329 -14.69 11.08 -14.90
N GLY A 330 -13.70 11.11 -15.78
CA GLY A 330 -13.53 10.13 -16.84
C GLY A 330 -12.07 9.92 -17.18
N ARG A 331 -11.70 8.68 -17.51
CA ARG A 331 -10.35 8.29 -17.84
C ARG A 331 -10.37 7.15 -18.86
N TYR A 332 -9.48 7.23 -19.81
CA TYR A 332 -9.15 6.16 -20.72
C TYR A 332 -7.72 5.71 -20.49
N ASP A 333 -7.53 4.41 -20.27
CA ASP A 333 -6.24 3.76 -20.07
C ASP A 333 -5.98 2.75 -21.17
N ARG A 334 -4.74 2.70 -21.63
CA ARG A 334 -4.21 1.63 -22.46
C ARG A 334 -2.98 1.04 -21.81
N VAL A 335 -3.05 -0.26 -21.45
CA VAL A 335 -1.95 -0.99 -20.82
C VAL A 335 -1.49 -2.08 -21.77
N ARG A 336 -0.20 -2.10 -22.08
CA ARG A 336 0.42 -3.09 -22.98
C ARG A 336 1.46 -3.88 -22.22
N PHE A 337 1.40 -5.18 -22.36
CA PHE A 337 2.36 -6.13 -21.82
C PHE A 337 3.12 -6.79 -22.95
N ARG A 338 4.40 -7.06 -22.73
CA ARG A 338 5.26 -7.80 -23.62
C ARG A 338 6.25 -8.61 -22.78
N ILE A 339 6.39 -9.89 -23.11
CA ILE A 339 7.47 -10.77 -22.64
C ILE A 339 8.29 -11.17 -23.86
N ASP A 340 9.60 -10.99 -23.79
CA ASP A 340 10.57 -11.50 -24.75
C ASP A 340 11.44 -12.53 -24.03
N ASP A 341 11.16 -13.83 -24.22
CA ASP A 341 12.00 -14.92 -23.71
C ASP A 341 13.33 -14.96 -24.45
N ARG A 342 14.43 -15.08 -23.72
CA ARG A 342 15.79 -15.09 -24.25
C ARG A 342 16.42 -16.48 -24.28
N ARG A 343 15.75 -17.48 -23.74
CA ARG A 343 16.21 -18.87 -23.75
C ARG A 343 16.03 -19.55 -25.09
N GLY A 344 15.44 -18.86 -26.05
CA GLY A 344 15.18 -19.36 -27.40
C GLY A 344 13.87 -20.14 -27.54
N GLN A 345 13.05 -20.17 -26.50
CA GLN A 345 11.70 -20.73 -26.54
C GLN A 345 10.75 -19.64 -27.05
N ARG A 346 10.55 -19.57 -28.37
CA ARG A 346 9.73 -18.52 -28.99
C ARG A 346 8.30 -18.50 -28.47
N GLU A 347 7.80 -19.64 -28.04
CA GLU A 347 6.45 -19.84 -27.52
C GLU A 347 6.25 -19.22 -26.13
N ALA A 348 7.35 -19.03 -25.36
CA ALA A 348 7.33 -18.30 -24.08
C ALA A 348 7.31 -16.77 -24.22
N SER A 349 7.36 -16.25 -25.47
CA SER A 349 7.23 -14.81 -25.74
C SER A 349 5.79 -14.45 -26.10
N GLY A 350 5.31 -13.31 -25.59
CA GLY A 350 3.93 -12.91 -25.85
C GLY A 350 3.70 -11.41 -25.72
N ARG A 351 2.52 -10.97 -26.17
CA ARG A 351 2.05 -9.58 -26.07
C ARG A 351 0.58 -9.55 -25.73
N ARG A 352 0.20 -8.64 -24.84
CA ARG A 352 -1.19 -8.37 -24.48
C ARG A 352 -1.43 -6.87 -24.41
N ALA A 353 -2.62 -6.42 -24.76
CA ALA A 353 -3.02 -5.03 -24.58
C ALA A 353 -4.46 -4.98 -24.07
N PHE A 354 -4.71 -4.08 -23.13
CA PHE A 354 -6.02 -3.81 -22.57
C PHE A 354 -6.33 -2.34 -22.72
N ASP A 355 -7.56 -2.06 -23.10
CA ASP A 355 -8.13 -0.72 -23.24
C ASP A 355 -9.28 -0.61 -22.24
N GLU A 356 -9.17 0.32 -21.26
CA GLU A 356 -10.14 0.45 -20.17
C GLU A 356 -10.66 1.88 -20.07
N PHE A 357 -11.96 2.00 -19.86
CA PHE A 357 -12.61 3.28 -19.65
C PHE A 357 -13.25 3.34 -18.26
N SER A 358 -12.82 4.29 -17.45
CA SER A 358 -13.34 4.48 -16.09
C SER A 358 -14.08 5.79 -15.97
N VAL A 359 -15.23 5.75 -15.32
CA VAL A 359 -16.05 6.94 -15.04
C VAL A 359 -16.39 7.04 -13.56
N SER A 360 -16.61 8.26 -13.10
CA SER A 360 -17.11 8.50 -11.75
C SER A 360 -18.06 9.68 -11.72
N ALA A 361 -19.06 9.60 -10.86
CA ALA A 361 -19.94 10.70 -10.54
C ALA A 361 -20.14 10.76 -9.03
N GLY A 362 -20.14 11.97 -8.48
CA GLY A 362 -20.34 12.18 -7.05
C GLY A 362 -21.07 13.46 -6.76
N THR A 363 -21.82 13.45 -5.68
CA THR A 363 -22.48 14.62 -5.13
C THR A 363 -22.19 14.77 -3.66
N LEU A 364 -22.03 16.00 -3.22
CA LEU A 364 -21.89 16.36 -1.81
C LEU A 364 -22.92 17.44 -1.50
N TRP A 365 -23.74 17.17 -0.50
CA TRP A 365 -24.78 18.07 0.00
C TRP A 365 -24.44 18.53 1.42
N ARG A 366 -24.20 19.81 1.59
CA ARG A 366 -24.01 20.46 2.89
C ARG A 366 -25.38 20.90 3.43
N PHE A 367 -26.11 19.97 4.05
CA PHE A 367 -27.45 20.24 4.61
C PHE A 367 -27.41 21.04 5.92
N HIS A 368 -26.25 21.13 6.54
CA HIS A 368 -26.01 21.93 7.74
C HIS A 368 -24.56 22.46 7.71
N PRO A 369 -24.23 23.61 8.32
CA PRO A 369 -22.84 24.12 8.33
C PRO A 369 -21.78 23.12 8.80
N ARG A 370 -22.14 22.21 9.70
CA ARG A 370 -21.25 21.20 10.28
C ARG A 370 -21.47 19.79 9.73
N HIS A 371 -22.46 19.55 8.88
CA HIS A 371 -22.79 18.21 8.39
C HIS A 371 -22.93 18.17 6.86
N ARG A 372 -22.42 17.12 6.29
CA ARG A 372 -22.43 16.86 4.85
C ARG A 372 -22.81 15.42 4.59
N ALA A 373 -23.69 15.20 3.64
CA ALA A 373 -23.98 13.90 3.06
C ALA A 373 -23.36 13.83 1.66
N TYR A 374 -22.98 12.64 1.23
CA TYR A 374 -22.46 12.44 -0.12
C TYR A 374 -22.92 11.11 -0.69
N ALA A 375 -22.97 11.06 -2.02
CA ALA A 375 -23.17 9.84 -2.78
C ALA A 375 -22.14 9.79 -3.91
N THR A 376 -21.57 8.62 -4.16
CA THR A 376 -20.64 8.41 -5.26
C THR A 376 -20.94 7.10 -5.97
N VAL A 377 -20.76 7.11 -7.30
CA VAL A 377 -20.76 5.92 -8.13
C VAL A 377 -19.58 6.01 -9.07
N GLY A 378 -18.93 4.88 -9.34
CA GLY A 378 -17.83 4.85 -10.30
C GLY A 378 -17.47 3.46 -10.70
N THR A 379 -16.81 3.36 -11.86
CA THR A 379 -16.20 2.14 -12.35
C THR A 379 -14.71 2.13 -12.04
N ALA A 380 -14.16 0.94 -11.95
CA ALA A 380 -12.73 0.71 -11.74
C ALA A 380 -12.31 -0.60 -12.42
N PHE A 381 -11.02 -0.72 -12.66
CA PHE A 381 -10.44 -1.94 -13.21
C PHE A 381 -9.12 -2.28 -12.51
N GLU A 382 -8.70 -3.53 -12.68
CA GLU A 382 -7.39 -4.02 -12.27
C GLU A 382 -6.89 -5.02 -13.32
N THR A 383 -5.72 -4.75 -13.91
CA THR A 383 -5.12 -5.65 -14.92
C THR A 383 -4.46 -6.85 -14.24
N PRO A 384 -4.35 -8.00 -14.91
CA PRO A 384 -3.40 -9.02 -14.51
C PRO A 384 -1.97 -8.47 -14.49
N THR A 385 -1.10 -9.12 -13.71
CA THR A 385 0.34 -8.82 -13.60
C THR A 385 1.17 -9.82 -14.40
N PHE A 386 2.47 -9.57 -14.59
CA PHE A 386 3.36 -10.52 -15.24
C PHE A 386 3.36 -11.90 -14.57
N THR A 387 3.32 -11.94 -13.24
CA THR A 387 3.30 -13.21 -12.49
C THR A 387 2.02 -14.01 -12.74
N GLU A 388 0.89 -13.33 -12.93
CA GLU A 388 -0.40 -13.98 -13.17
C GLU A 388 -0.59 -14.45 -14.60
N PHE A 389 0.04 -13.79 -15.58
CA PHE A 389 0.05 -14.24 -16.96
C PHE A 389 0.86 -15.52 -17.18
N TYR A 390 1.81 -15.83 -16.31
CA TYR A 390 2.64 -17.00 -16.45
C TYR A 390 1.88 -18.26 -16.07
N ASP A 391 1.65 -19.17 -17.04
CA ASP A 391 1.15 -20.51 -16.76
C ASP A 391 2.31 -21.51 -16.77
N PRO A 392 2.75 -21.98 -15.59
CA PRO A 392 3.87 -22.92 -15.51
C PRO A 392 3.54 -24.34 -15.98
N THR A 393 2.27 -24.65 -16.25
CA THR A 393 1.85 -25.93 -16.85
C THR A 393 2.02 -25.91 -18.37
N GLN A 394 2.14 -24.71 -18.94
CA GLN A 394 2.38 -24.46 -20.35
C GLN A 394 3.59 -23.54 -20.52
N PRO A 395 4.80 -24.02 -20.17
CA PRO A 395 6.01 -23.18 -20.10
C PRO A 395 6.39 -22.58 -21.48
N ASP A 396 5.82 -23.09 -22.55
CA ASP A 396 6.11 -22.66 -23.91
C ASP A 396 5.16 -21.55 -24.42
N GLU A 397 4.07 -21.26 -23.72
CA GLU A 397 3.06 -20.29 -24.17
C GLU A 397 3.21 -18.86 -23.60
N GLY A 398 4.11 -18.61 -22.64
CA GLY A 398 4.52 -17.28 -22.15
C GLY A 398 3.44 -16.43 -21.49
N PHE A 399 2.24 -16.38 -22.06
CA PHE A 399 1.05 -15.72 -21.55
C PHE A 399 -0.14 -16.64 -21.52
N ASP A 400 -0.94 -16.57 -20.44
CA ASP A 400 -2.30 -17.08 -20.47
C ASP A 400 -3.15 -16.15 -21.37
N PRO A 401 -3.61 -16.62 -22.54
CA PRO A 401 -4.36 -15.80 -23.48
C PRO A 401 -5.76 -15.43 -22.96
N ASP A 402 -6.28 -16.15 -21.95
CA ASP A 402 -7.65 -16.00 -21.46
C ASP A 402 -7.77 -14.99 -20.32
N LEU A 403 -6.64 -14.62 -19.67
CA LEU A 403 -6.66 -13.63 -18.59
C LEU A 403 -7.05 -12.24 -19.10
N ALA A 404 -8.05 -11.65 -18.44
CA ALA A 404 -8.58 -10.32 -18.69
C ALA A 404 -8.53 -9.44 -17.43
N PRO A 405 -8.60 -8.11 -17.57
CA PRO A 405 -8.75 -7.21 -16.43
C PRO A 405 -10.05 -7.48 -15.68
N GLN A 406 -9.97 -7.53 -14.35
CA GLN A 406 -11.19 -7.49 -13.54
C GLN A 406 -11.78 -6.09 -13.54
N GLN A 407 -13.12 -5.99 -13.54
CA GLN A 407 -13.85 -4.75 -13.56
C GLN A 407 -14.76 -4.61 -12.34
N ALA A 408 -14.80 -3.43 -11.75
CA ALA A 408 -15.61 -3.17 -10.57
C ALA A 408 -16.54 -1.97 -10.78
N VAL A 409 -17.74 -2.06 -10.20
CA VAL A 409 -18.67 -0.93 -10.03
C VAL A 409 -18.86 -0.73 -8.54
N ASN A 410 -18.61 0.48 -8.06
CA ASN A 410 -18.76 0.88 -6.67
C ASN A 410 -19.89 1.90 -6.53
N LEU A 411 -20.78 1.66 -5.57
CA LEU A 411 -21.78 2.62 -5.09
C LEU A 411 -21.52 2.89 -3.61
N GLU A 412 -21.45 4.16 -3.23
CA GLU A 412 -21.22 4.58 -1.86
C GLU A 412 -22.15 5.72 -1.47
N LEU A 413 -22.67 5.64 -0.26
CA LEU A 413 -23.40 6.70 0.42
C LEU A 413 -22.70 6.97 1.75
N GLY A 414 -22.53 8.24 2.10
CA GLY A 414 -21.89 8.55 3.36
C GLY A 414 -22.29 9.90 3.94
N MET A 415 -21.91 10.07 5.17
CA MET A 415 -22.11 11.30 5.93
C MET A 415 -20.91 11.59 6.79
N LYS A 416 -20.48 12.85 6.82
CA LYS A 416 -19.40 13.31 7.69
C LYS A 416 -19.72 14.66 8.28
N GLY A 417 -19.22 14.89 9.47
CA GLY A 417 -19.48 16.14 10.14
C GLY A 417 -18.91 16.25 11.53
N GLN A 418 -19.43 17.24 12.26
CA GLN A 418 -19.02 17.56 13.61
C GLN A 418 -20.23 17.69 14.53
N LEU A 419 -20.29 16.85 15.57
CA LEU A 419 -21.29 16.93 16.65
C LEU A 419 -20.75 17.83 17.76
N GLY A 420 -21.43 18.93 18.01
CA GLY A 420 -20.94 19.96 18.92
C GLY A 420 -19.63 20.58 18.44
N GLN A 421 -18.69 20.83 19.34
CA GLN A 421 -17.35 21.37 19.03
C GLN A 421 -16.22 20.32 19.14
N ARG A 422 -16.53 19.15 19.69
CA ARG A 422 -15.53 18.19 20.16
C ARG A 422 -15.53 16.86 19.43
N THR A 423 -16.61 16.51 18.69
CA THR A 423 -16.70 15.22 18.04
C THR A 423 -16.72 15.35 16.54
N ARG A 424 -15.83 14.70 15.83
CA ARG A 424 -15.86 14.50 14.38
C ARG A 424 -16.29 13.08 14.08
N TYR A 425 -17.05 12.90 13.00
CA TYR A 425 -17.46 11.57 12.56
C TYR A 425 -17.45 11.46 11.03
N ASP A 426 -17.26 10.23 10.56
CA ASP A 426 -17.34 9.81 9.18
C ASP A 426 -18.05 8.45 9.16
N VAL A 427 -19.12 8.33 8.38
CA VAL A 427 -19.89 7.10 8.22
C VAL A 427 -20.07 6.86 6.73
N ALA A 428 -19.85 5.65 6.26
CA ALA A 428 -20.10 5.25 4.90
C ALA A 428 -20.74 3.86 4.84
N VAL A 429 -21.62 3.67 3.87
CA VAL A 429 -22.10 2.37 3.44
C VAL A 429 -21.77 2.22 1.96
N PHE A 430 -21.29 1.05 1.57
CA PHE A 430 -20.89 0.83 0.19
C PHE A 430 -21.26 -0.56 -0.31
N ARG A 431 -21.42 -0.66 -1.62
CA ARG A 431 -21.53 -1.92 -2.36
C ARG A 431 -20.62 -1.88 -3.58
N ILE A 432 -19.79 -2.90 -3.70
CA ILE A 432 -18.94 -3.10 -4.87
C ILE A 432 -19.31 -4.44 -5.51
N ARG A 433 -19.47 -4.44 -6.83
CA ARG A 433 -19.58 -5.64 -7.64
C ARG A 433 -18.36 -5.70 -8.55
N THR A 434 -17.65 -6.82 -8.52
CA THR A 434 -16.49 -7.07 -9.38
C THR A 434 -16.83 -8.24 -10.30
N ARG A 435 -16.53 -8.10 -11.58
CA ARG A 435 -16.61 -9.15 -12.61
C ARG A 435 -15.22 -9.57 -13.01
N ASP A 436 -15.08 -10.78 -13.49
CA ASP A 436 -13.82 -11.33 -13.99
C ASP A 436 -12.69 -11.24 -12.95
N GLU A 437 -13.01 -11.50 -11.67
CA GLU A 437 -12.01 -11.43 -10.59
C GLU A 437 -10.88 -12.42 -10.85
N VAL A 438 -9.63 -11.91 -10.87
CA VAL A 438 -8.44 -12.76 -11.05
C VAL A 438 -8.13 -13.46 -9.73
N VAL A 439 -8.16 -14.78 -9.72
CA VAL A 439 -7.89 -15.61 -8.55
C VAL A 439 -6.87 -16.69 -8.86
N GLN A 440 -6.12 -17.08 -7.83
CA GLN A 440 -5.28 -18.26 -7.87
C GLN A 440 -6.16 -19.52 -7.85
N VAL A 441 -6.12 -20.30 -8.93
CA VAL A 441 -6.93 -21.53 -9.06
C VAL A 441 -6.14 -22.78 -8.73
N ASP A 442 -4.80 -22.68 -8.72
CA ASP A 442 -3.86 -23.72 -8.31
C ASP A 442 -2.67 -23.07 -7.59
N SER A 443 -2.06 -23.75 -6.65
CA SER A 443 -0.90 -23.27 -5.88
C SER A 443 0.35 -24.12 -6.09
N GLU A 444 0.24 -25.24 -6.81
CA GLU A 444 1.37 -26.13 -7.10
C GLU A 444 1.24 -26.72 -8.53
N PRO A 445 1.68 -26.01 -9.54
CA PRO A 445 2.27 -24.65 -9.61
C PRO A 445 1.21 -23.53 -9.53
N ASP A 446 1.64 -22.31 -9.20
CA ASP A 446 0.76 -21.14 -9.18
C ASP A 446 0.11 -20.91 -10.54
N ARG A 447 -1.21 -20.96 -10.61
CA ARG A 447 -2.01 -20.65 -11.79
C ARG A 447 -3.17 -19.74 -11.44
N PHE A 448 -3.46 -18.80 -12.32
CA PHE A 448 -4.51 -17.80 -12.12
C PHE A 448 -5.57 -17.91 -13.22
N ALA A 449 -6.79 -17.53 -12.91
CA ALA A 449 -7.89 -17.44 -13.86
C ALA A 449 -8.86 -16.34 -13.46
N ASN A 450 -9.61 -15.82 -14.42
CA ASN A 450 -10.79 -15.01 -14.14
C ASN A 450 -11.92 -15.93 -13.67
N VAL A 451 -12.47 -15.64 -12.51
CA VAL A 451 -13.65 -16.33 -11.97
C VAL A 451 -14.78 -15.33 -11.81
N GLY A 452 -15.97 -15.70 -12.20
CA GLY A 452 -17.25 -15.04 -12.10
C GLY A 452 -17.35 -13.67 -11.43
N GLU A 453 -18.34 -13.52 -10.56
CA GLU A 453 -18.61 -12.26 -9.87
C GLU A 453 -18.30 -12.34 -8.38
N THR A 454 -17.81 -11.23 -7.81
CA THR A 454 -17.75 -11.02 -6.35
C THR A 454 -18.59 -9.82 -5.95
N ARG A 455 -19.09 -9.84 -4.72
CA ARG A 455 -19.79 -8.72 -4.11
C ARG A 455 -19.16 -8.36 -2.77
N ARG A 456 -18.95 -7.07 -2.58
CA ARG A 456 -18.40 -6.51 -1.35
C ARG A 456 -19.39 -5.48 -0.80
N ASP A 457 -20.06 -5.82 0.30
CA ASP A 457 -20.93 -4.91 1.06
C ASP A 457 -20.23 -4.53 2.36
N GLY A 458 -20.28 -3.25 2.75
CA GLY A 458 -19.64 -2.83 3.98
C GLY A 458 -20.19 -1.56 4.59
N VAL A 459 -19.92 -1.43 5.89
CA VAL A 459 -20.20 -0.24 6.70
C VAL A 459 -18.91 0.21 7.37
N GLU A 460 -18.61 1.48 7.25
CA GLU A 460 -17.43 2.13 7.80
C GLU A 460 -17.84 3.24 8.77
N LEU A 461 -17.25 3.27 9.95
CA LEU A 461 -17.46 4.29 10.97
C LEU A 461 -16.13 4.79 11.50
N GLY A 462 -15.87 6.09 11.37
CA GLY A 462 -14.79 6.82 12.00
C GLY A 462 -15.31 7.83 13.01
N ILE A 463 -14.70 7.91 14.17
CA ILE A 463 -15.01 8.90 15.21
C ILE A 463 -13.73 9.44 15.83
N GLU A 464 -13.71 10.74 16.08
CA GLU A 464 -12.67 11.43 16.83
C GLU A 464 -13.34 12.35 17.84
N HIS A 465 -13.06 12.16 19.13
CA HIS A 465 -13.67 12.95 20.21
C HIS A 465 -12.59 13.56 21.08
N PHE A 466 -12.62 14.89 21.22
CA PHE A 466 -11.72 15.67 22.06
C PHE A 466 -12.37 15.93 23.42
N LEU A 467 -11.74 15.41 24.44
CA LEU A 467 -12.12 15.58 25.86
C LEU A 467 -11.34 16.76 26.48
N ASP A 468 -11.71 17.13 27.70
CA ASP A 468 -10.95 18.12 28.46
C ASP A 468 -9.58 17.58 28.90
N HIS A 469 -8.71 18.47 29.35
CA HIS A 469 -7.38 18.14 29.87
C HIS A 469 -6.45 17.40 28.91
N GLY A 470 -6.62 17.62 27.58
CA GLY A 470 -5.72 17.05 26.56
C GLY A 470 -5.98 15.59 26.21
N LEU A 471 -7.11 15.02 26.62
CA LEU A 471 -7.54 13.68 26.24
C LEU A 471 -8.22 13.69 24.85
N SER A 472 -8.02 12.64 24.07
CA SER A 472 -8.74 12.39 22.82
C SER A 472 -9.02 10.90 22.65
N LEU A 473 -10.19 10.59 22.10
CA LEU A 473 -10.61 9.24 21.72
C LEU A 473 -10.73 9.16 20.20
N THR A 474 -10.06 8.19 19.59
CA THR A 474 -10.18 7.88 18.16
C THR A 474 -10.73 6.47 18.01
N GLY A 475 -11.74 6.29 17.15
CA GLY A 475 -12.31 4.99 16.85
C GLY A 475 -12.48 4.82 15.34
N ALA A 476 -12.18 3.61 14.85
CA ALA A 476 -12.43 3.20 13.47
C ALA A 476 -13.03 1.80 13.48
N TYR A 477 -14.18 1.63 12.86
CA TYR A 477 -14.85 0.35 12.75
C TYR A 477 -15.23 0.07 11.31
N THR A 478 -15.04 -1.18 10.90
CA THR A 478 -15.46 -1.68 9.59
C THR A 478 -16.20 -2.99 9.77
N TRP A 479 -17.39 -3.07 9.18
CA TRP A 479 -18.08 -4.32 8.92
C TRP A 479 -18.01 -4.63 7.43
N SER A 480 -17.73 -5.91 7.08
CA SER A 480 -17.48 -6.36 5.71
C SER A 480 -18.17 -7.69 5.44
N ASP A 481 -19.07 -7.75 4.47
CA ASP A 481 -19.61 -9.00 3.90
C ASP A 481 -19.18 -9.11 2.43
N PHE A 482 -18.04 -9.79 2.23
CA PHE A 482 -17.41 -9.91 0.92
C PHE A 482 -17.46 -11.37 0.46
N ARG A 483 -18.12 -11.63 -0.67
CA ARG A 483 -18.43 -13.01 -1.12
C ARG A 483 -18.28 -13.18 -2.62
N PHE A 484 -17.92 -14.40 -3.01
CA PHE A 484 -18.12 -14.90 -4.37
C PHE A 484 -19.63 -15.01 -4.65
N ARG A 485 -20.06 -14.57 -5.84
CA ARG A 485 -21.48 -14.58 -6.23
C ARG A 485 -21.79 -15.52 -7.38
N ASP A 486 -20.92 -15.58 -8.36
CA ASP A 486 -21.02 -16.48 -9.48
C ASP A 486 -19.62 -17.00 -9.79
N ASP A 487 -19.44 -18.30 -9.66
CA ASP A 487 -18.21 -19.02 -9.98
C ASP A 487 -18.63 -20.29 -10.69
N GLN A 488 -18.45 -20.30 -12.01
CA GLN A 488 -18.86 -21.40 -12.88
C GLN A 488 -17.82 -22.52 -12.96
N GLY A 489 -16.77 -22.48 -12.13
CA GLY A 489 -15.74 -23.50 -12.08
C GLY A 489 -16.23 -24.86 -11.52
N THR A 490 -15.47 -25.91 -11.78
CA THR A 490 -15.72 -27.27 -11.23
C THR A 490 -15.74 -27.34 -9.72
N ASN A 491 -15.09 -26.38 -9.03
CA ASN A 491 -15.07 -26.21 -7.58
C ASN A 491 -15.71 -24.87 -7.24
N SER A 492 -17.03 -24.74 -7.43
CA SER A 492 -17.74 -23.48 -7.21
C SER A 492 -17.49 -22.89 -5.81
N ARG A 493 -17.05 -21.64 -5.77
CA ARG A 493 -16.85 -20.85 -4.55
C ARG A 493 -18.07 -20.01 -4.19
N THR A 494 -19.14 -20.12 -4.96
CA THR A 494 -20.35 -19.29 -4.82
C THR A 494 -20.89 -19.32 -3.39
N GLY A 495 -21.04 -18.14 -2.79
CA GLY A 495 -21.46 -17.96 -1.40
C GLY A 495 -20.31 -17.91 -0.38
N ASN A 496 -19.11 -18.40 -0.73
CA ASN A 496 -17.94 -18.33 0.15
C ASN A 496 -17.52 -16.88 0.38
N ARG A 497 -16.93 -16.62 1.54
CA ARG A 497 -16.30 -15.33 1.84
C ARG A 497 -14.98 -15.20 1.10
N LEU A 498 -14.64 -13.97 0.70
CA LEU A 498 -13.31 -13.67 0.17
C LEU A 498 -12.28 -13.86 1.29
N PRO A 499 -11.21 -14.64 1.06
CA PRO A 499 -10.25 -14.94 2.11
C PRO A 499 -9.33 -13.75 2.44
N GLY A 500 -8.70 -13.80 3.61
CA GLY A 500 -7.77 -12.78 4.10
C GLY A 500 -8.42 -11.50 4.59
N LEU A 501 -9.76 -11.48 4.73
CA LEU A 501 -10.53 -10.29 5.09
C LEU A 501 -11.42 -10.58 6.30
N PRO A 502 -11.32 -9.80 7.39
CA PRO A 502 -12.17 -9.96 8.55
C PRO A 502 -13.57 -9.40 8.29
N GLU A 503 -14.59 -10.01 8.88
CA GLU A 503 -15.94 -9.44 8.89
C GLU A 503 -16.00 -8.18 9.76
N HIS A 504 -15.31 -8.20 10.90
CA HIS A 504 -15.24 -7.08 11.83
C HIS A 504 -13.81 -6.66 12.08
N ASN A 505 -13.54 -5.36 11.94
CA ASN A 505 -12.27 -4.73 12.26
C ASN A 505 -12.54 -3.47 13.09
N LEU A 506 -12.07 -3.45 14.34
CA LEU A 506 -12.25 -2.35 15.28
C LEU A 506 -10.89 -1.86 15.78
N PHE A 507 -10.63 -0.59 15.61
CA PHE A 507 -9.51 0.12 16.23
C PHE A 507 -10.05 1.17 17.19
N LEU A 508 -9.48 1.23 18.41
CA LEU A 508 -9.76 2.27 19.40
C LEU A 508 -8.45 2.80 19.96
N GLU A 509 -8.36 4.10 20.16
CA GLU A 509 -7.21 4.75 20.79
C GLU A 509 -7.69 5.80 21.78
N LEU A 510 -7.17 5.78 23.01
CA LEU A 510 -7.23 6.85 23.97
C LEU A 510 -5.85 7.48 24.08
N ALA A 511 -5.74 8.76 23.74
CA ALA A 511 -4.50 9.51 23.82
C ALA A 511 -4.65 10.71 24.78
N TRP A 512 -3.56 11.01 25.48
CA TRP A 512 -3.45 12.15 26.38
C TRP A 512 -2.21 12.98 26.04
N ARG A 513 -2.38 14.30 25.95
CA ARG A 513 -1.27 15.22 25.67
C ARG A 513 -1.40 16.47 26.53
N GLN A 514 -0.47 16.64 27.48
CA GLN A 514 -0.44 17.81 28.34
C GLN A 514 0.98 18.08 28.87
N GLY A 515 1.40 19.34 28.90
CA GLY A 515 2.63 19.78 29.57
C GLY A 515 3.91 19.08 29.10
N GLY A 516 4.01 18.74 27.81
CA GLY A 516 5.14 18.01 27.24
C GLY A 516 5.09 16.49 27.44
N TRP A 517 4.04 15.96 28.08
CA TRP A 517 3.75 14.53 28.12
C TRP A 517 2.83 14.13 26.98
N PHE A 518 3.07 12.96 26.44
CA PHE A 518 2.16 12.23 25.57
C PHE A 518 2.03 10.80 26.09
N ALA A 519 0.82 10.31 26.20
CA ALA A 519 0.54 8.91 26.48
C ALA A 519 -0.61 8.43 25.61
N ALA A 520 -0.53 7.22 25.10
CA ALA A 520 -1.59 6.59 24.34
C ALA A 520 -1.71 5.12 24.69
N ILE A 521 -2.94 4.64 24.69
CA ILE A 521 -3.29 3.23 24.69
C ILE A 521 -4.15 3.00 23.46
N ASP A 522 -3.81 2.02 22.64
CA ASP A 522 -4.62 1.63 21.49
C ASP A 522 -4.92 0.13 21.51
N GLY A 523 -6.06 -0.22 20.95
CA GLY A 523 -6.53 -1.57 20.79
C GLY A 523 -6.98 -1.86 19.37
N LEU A 524 -6.63 -3.03 18.87
CA LEU A 524 -7.08 -3.56 17.59
C LEU A 524 -7.77 -4.90 17.83
N ALA A 525 -9.05 -5.01 17.42
CA ALA A 525 -9.81 -6.26 17.44
C ALA A 525 -10.21 -6.62 16.00
N VAL A 526 -9.88 -7.83 15.60
CA VAL A 526 -10.08 -8.38 14.26
C VAL A 526 -10.79 -9.71 14.40
N SER A 527 -11.89 -9.93 13.67
CA SER A 527 -12.57 -11.23 13.63
C SER A 527 -11.72 -12.27 12.89
N GLU A 528 -12.14 -13.52 12.91
CA GLU A 528 -11.55 -14.60 12.13
C GLU A 528 -11.52 -14.27 10.63
N VAL A 529 -10.56 -14.87 9.92
CA VAL A 529 -10.45 -14.78 8.47
C VAL A 529 -10.26 -16.17 7.87
N TYR A 530 -10.82 -16.40 6.70
CA TYR A 530 -10.50 -17.60 5.92
C TYR A 530 -9.15 -17.43 5.22
N ALA A 531 -8.37 -18.51 5.16
CA ALA A 531 -7.06 -18.52 4.49
C ALA A 531 -7.12 -19.10 3.07
N ASP A 532 -8.25 -19.68 2.66
CA ASP A 532 -8.44 -20.23 1.31
C ASP A 532 -9.81 -19.86 0.71
N ASP A 533 -9.90 -19.85 -0.61
CA ASP A 533 -11.11 -19.53 -1.35
C ASP A 533 -12.24 -20.54 -1.12
N ALA A 534 -11.92 -21.75 -0.68
CA ALA A 534 -12.90 -22.79 -0.35
C ALA A 534 -13.51 -22.64 1.06
N ASN A 535 -12.99 -21.70 1.86
CA ASN A 535 -13.36 -21.46 3.25
C ASN A 535 -13.21 -22.68 4.16
N ARG A 536 -12.18 -23.50 3.92
CA ARG A 536 -11.88 -24.70 4.73
C ARG A 536 -10.97 -24.39 5.91
N GLU A 537 -10.00 -23.50 5.71
CA GLU A 537 -9.04 -23.14 6.73
C GLU A 537 -9.35 -21.76 7.30
N GLU A 538 -9.53 -21.70 8.61
CA GLU A 538 -9.82 -20.47 9.35
C GLU A 538 -8.64 -20.07 10.24
N VAL A 539 -8.25 -18.82 10.15
CA VAL A 539 -7.29 -18.17 11.06
C VAL A 539 -8.07 -17.38 12.09
N ALA A 540 -7.92 -17.77 13.35
CA ALA A 540 -8.66 -17.20 14.47
C ALA A 540 -8.49 -15.69 14.59
N GLY A 541 -9.57 -14.99 14.93
CA GLY A 541 -9.58 -13.59 15.27
C GLY A 541 -8.75 -13.28 16.53
N TYR A 542 -8.42 -12.02 16.71
CA TYR A 542 -7.60 -11.58 17.84
C TYR A 542 -7.96 -10.17 18.31
N ALA A 543 -7.57 -9.87 19.56
CA ALA A 543 -7.57 -8.52 20.09
C ALA A 543 -6.24 -8.26 20.80
N VAL A 544 -5.57 -7.17 20.41
CA VAL A 544 -4.28 -6.75 20.98
C VAL A 544 -4.36 -5.32 21.47
N LEU A 545 -3.63 -5.04 22.56
CA LEU A 545 -3.51 -3.72 23.17
C LEU A 545 -2.05 -3.28 23.11
N ASN A 546 -1.83 -2.02 22.78
CA ASN A 546 -0.53 -1.38 22.78
C ASN A 546 -0.54 -0.14 23.65
N ALA A 547 0.62 0.28 24.14
CA ALA A 547 0.77 1.52 24.88
C ALA A 547 2.06 2.26 24.48
N LEU A 548 2.00 3.57 24.55
CA LEU A 548 3.13 4.47 24.32
C LEU A 548 3.10 5.59 25.33
N VAL A 549 4.25 5.93 25.89
CA VAL A 549 4.45 7.15 26.68
C VAL A 549 5.66 7.89 26.13
N ALA A 550 5.57 9.21 26.06
CA ALA A 550 6.68 10.07 25.68
C ALA A 550 6.73 11.33 26.55
N ARG A 551 7.93 11.83 26.79
CA ARG A 551 8.20 13.08 27.49
C ARG A 551 9.08 13.97 26.64
N THR A 552 8.56 15.13 26.25
CA THR A 552 9.31 16.17 25.55
C THR A 552 9.77 17.22 26.55
N LEU A 553 11.05 17.53 26.55
CA LEU A 553 11.71 18.54 27.36
C LEU A 553 12.22 19.65 26.44
N GLN A 554 11.72 20.87 26.64
CA GLN A 554 12.21 22.05 25.92
C GLN A 554 13.46 22.57 26.63
N MET A 555 14.54 22.72 25.90
CA MET A 555 15.79 23.33 26.33
C MET A 555 15.98 24.65 25.55
N LYS A 556 16.96 25.49 25.96
CA LYS A 556 17.12 26.85 25.38
C LYS A 556 17.19 26.89 23.84
N ALA A 557 17.86 25.92 23.22
CA ALA A 557 18.09 25.87 21.78
C ALA A 557 17.74 24.49 21.17
N SER A 558 17.13 23.60 21.94
CA SER A 558 16.87 22.24 21.48
C SER A 558 15.66 21.64 22.19
N GLU A 559 15.12 20.61 21.59
CA GLU A 559 14.05 19.80 22.15
C GLU A 559 14.56 18.36 22.32
N PHE A 560 14.41 17.82 23.51
CA PHE A 560 14.75 16.42 23.80
C PHE A 560 13.49 15.64 24.16
N GLU A 561 13.29 14.48 23.54
CA GLU A 561 12.16 13.59 23.81
C GLU A 561 12.67 12.19 24.18
N LEU A 562 12.13 11.64 25.23
CA LEU A 562 12.24 10.23 25.58
C LEU A 562 10.88 9.57 25.37
N SER A 563 10.89 8.37 24.79
CA SER A 563 9.69 7.56 24.58
C SER A 563 9.91 6.11 25.00
N ALA A 564 8.86 5.47 25.47
CA ALA A 564 8.83 4.04 25.74
C ALA A 564 7.46 3.49 25.32
N GLY A 565 7.46 2.34 24.68
CA GLY A 565 6.23 1.70 24.23
C GLY A 565 6.26 0.19 24.41
N ALA A 566 5.07 -0.39 24.41
CA ALA A 566 4.87 -1.83 24.46
C ALA A 566 3.78 -2.22 23.48
N HIS A 567 4.05 -3.27 22.72
CA HIS A 567 3.07 -3.90 21.85
C HIS A 567 2.57 -5.19 22.50
N ASN A 568 1.30 -5.55 22.19
CA ASN A 568 0.67 -6.76 22.67
C ASN A 568 0.77 -6.92 24.21
N LEU A 569 0.32 -5.90 24.95
CA LEU A 569 0.39 -5.84 26.42
C LEU A 569 -0.18 -7.09 27.11
N ALA A 570 -1.22 -7.70 26.53
CA ALA A 570 -1.88 -8.87 27.08
C ALA A 570 -1.15 -10.19 26.76
N ASP A 571 -0.03 -10.14 26.03
CA ASP A 571 0.77 -11.29 25.61
C ASP A 571 -0.06 -12.36 24.86
N ARG A 572 -0.93 -11.90 23.95
CA ARG A 572 -1.78 -12.79 23.16
C ARG A 572 -0.98 -13.50 22.08
N GLU A 573 -1.17 -14.79 21.95
CA GLU A 573 -0.75 -15.54 20.77
C GLU A 573 -1.77 -15.32 19.65
N TYR A 574 -1.28 -14.80 18.50
CA TYR A 574 -2.12 -14.57 17.34
C TYR A 574 -1.30 -14.64 16.05
N ASN A 575 -2.00 -14.73 14.92
CA ASN A 575 -1.38 -14.60 13.61
C ASN A 575 -1.69 -13.20 13.07
N SER A 576 -0.66 -12.43 12.78
CA SER A 576 -0.83 -11.08 12.24
C SER A 576 -1.06 -11.08 10.73
N ASN A 577 -0.78 -12.19 10.06
CA ASN A 577 -1.06 -12.42 8.65
C ASN A 577 -1.50 -13.87 8.40
N ALA A 578 -2.38 -14.02 7.41
CA ALA A 578 -2.76 -15.29 6.83
C ALA A 578 -2.27 -15.34 5.37
N ARG A 579 -1.50 -16.36 5.00
CA ARG A 579 -1.12 -16.58 3.60
C ARG A 579 -2.33 -17.18 2.88
N ILE A 580 -2.78 -16.52 1.82
CA ILE A 580 -3.98 -16.93 1.10
C ILE A 580 -3.62 -17.99 0.06
N ASN A 581 -4.44 -19.08 0.02
CA ASN A 581 -4.26 -20.22 -0.88
C ASN A 581 -2.84 -20.80 -0.82
N ALA A 582 -2.22 -20.80 0.37
CA ALA A 582 -0.84 -21.25 0.51
C ALA A 582 -0.69 -22.74 0.26
N ALA A 583 0.35 -23.11 -0.49
CA ALA A 583 0.73 -24.50 -0.71
C ALA A 583 1.08 -25.22 0.59
N ALA A 584 0.84 -26.55 0.65
CA ALA A 584 1.15 -27.43 1.78
C ALA A 584 0.57 -26.93 3.12
N ASP A 585 -0.63 -26.32 3.11
CA ASP A 585 -1.37 -25.82 4.27
C ASP A 585 -0.58 -24.84 5.17
N ARG A 586 0.41 -24.12 4.60
CA ARG A 586 1.29 -23.17 5.31
C ARG A 586 0.66 -21.78 5.41
N PHE A 587 -0.50 -21.70 6.01
CA PHE A 587 -1.32 -20.49 6.07
C PHE A 587 -0.91 -19.50 7.16
N PHE A 588 -0.19 -19.95 8.21
CA PHE A 588 -0.02 -19.17 9.43
C PHE A 588 1.28 -18.41 9.48
N GLU A 589 1.21 -17.11 9.78
CA GLU A 589 2.36 -16.26 10.11
C GLU A 589 2.17 -15.66 11.52
N PRO A 590 2.77 -16.29 12.56
CA PRO A 590 2.65 -15.85 13.94
C PRO A 590 3.22 -14.47 14.18
N ALA A 591 2.56 -13.69 15.02
CA ALA A 591 3.02 -12.40 15.51
C ALA A 591 3.84 -12.52 16.80
N PRO A 592 4.69 -11.53 17.11
CA PRO A 592 5.36 -11.44 18.39
C PRO A 592 4.39 -11.40 19.56
N GLY A 593 4.75 -12.06 20.66
CA GLY A 593 4.16 -11.84 21.97
C GLY A 593 4.41 -10.41 22.48
N ARG A 594 4.25 -10.17 23.77
CA ARG A 594 4.52 -8.86 24.36
C ARG A 594 5.96 -8.44 24.09
N ASN A 595 6.12 -7.23 23.55
CA ASN A 595 7.42 -6.69 23.22
C ASN A 595 7.49 -5.20 23.52
N TYR A 596 8.71 -4.67 23.70
CA TYR A 596 8.95 -3.33 24.20
C TYR A 596 9.93 -2.58 23.32
N TYR A 597 9.85 -1.27 23.34
CA TYR A 597 10.85 -0.40 22.73
C TYR A 597 11.03 0.89 23.54
N VAL A 598 12.22 1.47 23.42
CA VAL A 598 12.55 2.79 23.95
C VAL A 598 13.17 3.63 22.85
N GLY A 599 12.94 4.93 22.89
CA GLY A 599 13.48 5.87 21.92
C GLY A 599 13.91 7.17 22.56
N ALA A 600 14.95 7.77 21.98
CA ALA A 600 15.42 9.12 22.32
C ALA A 600 15.50 9.95 21.04
N ARG A 601 15.01 11.20 21.08
CA ARG A 601 15.06 12.15 19.98
C ARG A 601 15.63 13.48 20.49
N LEU A 602 16.57 14.02 19.74
CA LEU A 602 17.12 15.35 19.98
C LEU A 602 16.95 16.20 18.73
N ARG A 603 16.41 17.39 18.85
CA ARG A 603 16.21 18.37 17.78
C ARG A 603 16.77 19.72 18.18
N PHE A 604 17.50 20.34 17.24
CA PHE A 604 18.07 21.69 17.33
C PHE A 604 17.40 22.64 16.37
#